data_d28527261ab15d77d620ed8515a47002
#
_entry.id   d28527261ab15d77d620ed8515a47002
#
_cell.length_a   1.000
_cell.length_b   1.000
_cell.length_c   1.000
_cell.angle_alpha   90.00
_cell.angle_beta   90.00
_cell.angle_gamma   90.00
#
_symmetry.space_group_name_H-M   'P 1'
#
loop_
_entity.id
_entity.type
_entity.pdbx_description
1 polymer ?
#
loop_
_entity_poly.entity_id
_entity_poly.type
_entity_poly.pdbx_seq_one_letter_code
_entity_poly.pdbx_strand_id
1 'polypeptide(L)'
;MRTRVIVNGANGKMGILACETLENHEQFEVVAKLSRQDNLGQSILDTKAQIVVDLTRADCVYENSLTIINHGARPVIGTSGLVETQIDELTKLCKIKQIGGIIAPNFSLGAILMMMLAAKASEYFSEVEIIEGHHQQKLDAPSGTALKTAEMIAAARKKPKNKLPLKELTLGARGGSHHDINIHSLRLPGLLARQEVLFGNIGETLSITHNSIDRRCFMPGIVLACQKVLNLTNLVYGLEHLL
;
A
#
# COMPACT_ATOMS: atom_id res chain seq x y z
N MET A 1 12.15 26.36 -5.07
CA MET A 1 10.79 26.56 -4.48
C MET A 1 10.34 25.22 -3.94
N ARG A 2 9.82 25.14 -2.71
CA ARG A 2 9.31 23.88 -2.14
C ARG A 2 7.98 23.51 -2.77
N THR A 3 7.73 22.22 -2.95
CA THR A 3 6.45 21.69 -3.42
C THR A 3 5.39 21.83 -2.33
N ARG A 4 4.25 22.45 -2.67
CA ARG A 4 3.17 22.74 -1.72
C ARG A 4 2.28 21.51 -1.57
N VAL A 5 2.18 20.99 -0.34
CA VAL A 5 1.48 19.73 -0.01
C VAL A 5 0.37 19.99 1.00
N ILE A 6 -0.80 19.44 0.75
CA ILE A 6 -1.86 19.30 1.74
C ILE A 6 -1.82 17.88 2.29
N VAL A 7 -1.99 17.73 3.61
CA VAL A 7 -2.26 16.44 4.25
C VAL A 7 -3.73 16.41 4.66
N ASN A 8 -4.53 15.57 4.00
CA ASN A 8 -5.94 15.34 4.31
C ASN A 8 -6.08 14.12 5.23
N GLY A 9 -6.77 14.27 6.35
CA GLY A 9 -6.77 13.31 7.45
C GLY A 9 -5.61 13.53 8.42
N ALA A 10 -5.13 14.78 8.54
CA ALA A 10 -3.95 15.17 9.30
C ALA A 10 -3.98 14.80 10.80
N ASN A 11 -5.18 14.68 11.39
CA ASN A 11 -5.35 14.34 12.82
C ASN A 11 -5.30 12.82 13.09
N GLY A 12 -5.24 11.99 12.05
CA GLY A 12 -5.12 10.54 12.16
C GLY A 12 -3.69 10.10 12.51
N LYS A 13 -3.53 8.84 12.97
CA LYS A 13 -2.21 8.28 13.34
C LYS A 13 -1.16 8.38 12.22
N MET A 14 -1.58 8.18 10.97
CA MET A 14 -0.71 8.32 9.81
C MET A 14 -0.54 9.79 9.39
N GLY A 15 -1.63 10.57 9.48
CA GLY A 15 -1.63 11.98 9.09
C GLY A 15 -0.66 12.82 9.93
N ILE A 16 -0.63 12.62 11.25
CA ILE A 16 0.31 13.31 12.16
C ILE A 16 1.75 13.05 11.73
N LEU A 17 2.13 11.78 11.52
CA LEU A 17 3.47 11.40 11.09
C LEU A 17 3.82 11.93 9.69
N ALA A 18 2.84 11.92 8.77
CA ALA A 18 3.02 12.47 7.43
C ALA A 18 3.27 13.99 7.47
N CYS A 19 2.51 14.74 8.29
CA CYS A 19 2.73 16.17 8.50
C CYS A 19 4.14 16.43 9.03
N GLU A 20 4.52 15.76 10.11
CA GLU A 20 5.85 15.90 10.72
C GLU A 20 6.97 15.59 9.72
N THR A 21 6.84 14.50 8.98
CA THR A 21 7.85 14.07 8.01
C THR A 21 7.99 15.06 6.85
N LEU A 22 6.87 15.52 6.28
CA LEU A 22 6.89 16.43 5.13
C LEU A 22 7.32 17.85 5.52
N GLU A 23 6.97 18.33 6.73
CA GLU A 23 7.42 19.62 7.26
C GLU A 23 8.93 19.68 7.47
N ASN A 24 9.52 18.56 7.89
CA ASN A 24 10.97 18.44 8.10
C ASN A 24 11.75 18.12 6.83
N HIS A 25 11.07 17.92 5.68
CA HIS A 25 11.71 17.57 4.42
C HIS A 25 11.98 18.83 3.57
N GLU A 26 13.22 18.99 3.10
CA GLU A 26 13.67 20.20 2.39
C GLU A 26 12.88 20.52 1.11
N GLN A 27 12.33 19.50 0.42
CA GLN A 27 11.62 19.65 -0.86
C GLN A 27 10.14 20.02 -0.70
N PHE A 28 9.54 19.87 0.49
CA PHE A 28 8.12 20.06 0.69
C PHE A 28 7.79 21.21 1.64
N GLU A 29 6.60 21.79 1.43
CA GLU A 29 5.97 22.77 2.31
C GLU A 29 4.54 22.29 2.59
N VAL A 30 4.24 21.91 3.83
CA VAL A 30 2.87 21.56 4.23
C VAL A 30 2.07 22.85 4.37
N VAL A 31 1.20 23.13 3.40
CA VAL A 31 0.44 24.39 3.31
C VAL A 31 -0.92 24.32 3.97
N ALA A 32 -1.45 23.12 4.20
CA ALA A 32 -2.65 22.91 5.01
C ALA A 32 -2.67 21.48 5.59
N LYS A 33 -3.24 21.36 6.80
CA LYS A 33 -3.51 20.13 7.53
C LYS A 33 -5.01 20.03 7.70
N LEU A 34 -5.66 19.15 6.91
CA LEU A 34 -7.10 19.08 6.84
C LEU A 34 -7.68 17.91 7.63
N SER A 35 -8.87 18.13 8.12
CA SER A 35 -9.69 17.18 8.86
C SER A 35 -11.09 17.11 8.24
N ARG A 36 -12.01 16.36 8.87
CA ARG A 36 -13.36 16.12 8.36
C ARG A 36 -14.21 17.41 8.19
N GLN A 37 -13.90 18.48 8.91
CA GLN A 37 -14.68 19.71 8.91
C GLN A 37 -14.21 20.71 7.84
N ASP A 38 -13.04 20.46 7.24
CA ASP A 38 -12.42 21.38 6.30
C ASP A 38 -12.92 21.16 4.87
N ASN A 39 -12.96 22.23 4.08
CA ASN A 39 -13.30 22.15 2.66
C ASN A 39 -12.04 21.89 1.83
N LEU A 40 -11.87 20.65 1.38
CA LEU A 40 -10.70 20.20 0.62
C LEU A 40 -10.52 21.00 -0.68
N GLY A 41 -11.59 21.17 -1.47
CA GLY A 41 -11.52 21.88 -2.76
C GLY A 41 -11.10 23.34 -2.59
N GLN A 42 -11.73 24.04 -1.65
CA GLN A 42 -11.39 25.44 -1.35
C GLN A 42 -9.96 25.57 -0.84
N SER A 43 -9.52 24.66 0.04
CA SER A 43 -8.15 24.65 0.56
C SER A 43 -7.11 24.45 -0.55
N ILE A 44 -7.37 23.61 -1.54
CA ILE A 44 -6.47 23.42 -2.70
C ILE A 44 -6.31 24.74 -3.48
N LEU A 45 -7.42 25.44 -3.75
CA LEU A 45 -7.40 26.70 -4.48
C LEU A 45 -6.66 27.80 -3.72
N ASP A 46 -7.01 28.00 -2.45
CA ASP A 46 -6.46 29.08 -1.61
C ASP A 46 -4.97 28.89 -1.37
N THR A 47 -4.55 27.64 -1.15
CA THR A 47 -3.14 27.34 -0.89
C THR A 47 -2.32 27.07 -2.15
N LYS A 48 -2.96 26.91 -3.32
CA LYS A 48 -2.30 26.49 -4.57
C LYS A 48 -1.47 25.20 -4.36
N ALA A 49 -2.04 24.26 -3.63
CA ALA A 49 -1.38 22.99 -3.36
C ALA A 49 -1.15 22.19 -4.64
N GLN A 50 0.03 21.64 -4.79
CA GLN A 50 0.42 20.82 -5.95
C GLN A 50 0.14 19.33 -5.72
N ILE A 51 0.17 18.90 -4.46
CA ILE A 51 -0.06 17.53 -4.02
C ILE A 51 -1.03 17.52 -2.85
N VAL A 52 -1.92 16.54 -2.83
CA VAL A 52 -2.70 16.19 -1.64
C VAL A 52 -2.41 14.76 -1.24
N VAL A 53 -1.88 14.57 -0.04
CA VAL A 53 -1.74 13.25 0.58
C VAL A 53 -3.03 12.93 1.33
N ASP A 54 -3.82 11.97 0.83
CA ASP A 54 -5.07 11.54 1.47
C ASP A 54 -4.85 10.32 2.35
N LEU A 55 -5.06 10.51 3.66
CA LEU A 55 -4.96 9.51 4.73
C LEU A 55 -6.25 9.50 5.56
N THR A 56 -7.39 9.58 4.88
CA THR A 56 -8.71 9.70 5.49
C THR A 56 -9.38 8.33 5.74
N ARG A 57 -10.59 8.11 5.24
CA ARG A 57 -11.40 6.92 5.46
C ARG A 57 -11.98 6.40 4.15
N ALA A 58 -12.32 5.10 4.13
CA ALA A 58 -12.86 4.41 2.98
C ALA A 58 -14.18 5.02 2.45
N ASP A 59 -14.98 5.60 3.35
CA ASP A 59 -16.29 6.19 3.01
C ASP A 59 -16.20 7.53 2.29
N CYS A 60 -15.05 8.18 2.24
CA CYS A 60 -14.86 9.49 1.58
C CYS A 60 -13.70 9.53 0.58
N VAL A 61 -12.89 8.50 0.47
CA VAL A 61 -11.67 8.51 -0.36
C VAL A 61 -11.96 8.74 -1.85
N TYR A 62 -13.06 8.22 -2.38
CA TYR A 62 -13.42 8.41 -3.78
C TYR A 62 -13.74 9.86 -4.09
N GLU A 63 -14.64 10.48 -3.30
CA GLU A 63 -15.02 11.89 -3.44
C GLU A 63 -13.83 12.84 -3.22
N ASN A 64 -12.98 12.52 -2.24
CA ASN A 64 -11.74 13.26 -2.03
C ASN A 64 -10.84 13.19 -3.28
N SER A 65 -10.67 12.00 -3.85
CA SER A 65 -9.84 11.80 -5.04
C SER A 65 -10.36 12.59 -6.24
N LEU A 66 -11.67 12.56 -6.49
CA LEU A 66 -12.33 13.39 -7.51
C LEU A 66 -12.08 14.89 -7.27
N THR A 67 -12.26 15.33 -6.02
CA THR A 67 -12.05 16.73 -5.62
C THR A 67 -10.61 17.15 -5.89
N ILE A 68 -9.63 16.36 -5.48
CA ILE A 68 -8.19 16.65 -5.66
C ILE A 68 -7.88 16.84 -7.15
N ILE A 69 -8.27 15.87 -7.99
CA ILE A 69 -7.98 15.89 -9.42
C ILE A 69 -8.72 17.04 -10.11
N ASN A 70 -9.99 17.32 -9.73
CA ASN A 70 -10.78 18.37 -10.33
C ASN A 70 -10.24 19.77 -10.03
N HIS A 71 -9.60 19.97 -8.88
CA HIS A 71 -8.97 21.24 -8.51
C HIS A 71 -7.49 21.35 -8.93
N GLY A 72 -7.01 20.41 -9.75
CA GLY A 72 -5.68 20.49 -10.38
C GLY A 72 -4.51 20.03 -9.50
N ALA A 73 -4.77 19.47 -8.31
CA ALA A 73 -3.74 18.88 -7.46
C ALA A 73 -3.51 17.40 -7.79
N ARG A 74 -2.33 16.90 -7.48
CA ARG A 74 -1.94 15.50 -7.68
C ARG A 74 -2.31 14.66 -6.46
N PRO A 75 -3.17 13.63 -6.59
CA PRO A 75 -3.52 12.75 -5.48
C PRO A 75 -2.38 11.79 -5.14
N VAL A 76 -2.04 11.69 -3.86
CA VAL A 76 -1.25 10.61 -3.25
C VAL A 76 -2.16 9.95 -2.22
N ILE A 77 -2.80 8.86 -2.63
CA ILE A 77 -3.87 8.22 -1.87
C ILE A 77 -3.32 7.03 -1.09
N GLY A 78 -3.37 7.11 0.24
CA GLY A 78 -3.04 6.01 1.15
C GLY A 78 -4.27 5.40 1.81
N THR A 79 -5.42 6.00 1.61
CA THR A 79 -6.69 5.52 2.15
C THR A 79 -7.17 4.30 1.36
N SER A 80 -7.50 3.22 2.05
CA SER A 80 -8.11 2.03 1.45
C SER A 80 -9.61 2.25 1.18
N GLY A 81 -10.22 1.39 0.35
CA GLY A 81 -11.67 1.36 0.12
C GLY A 81 -12.11 1.74 -1.29
N LEU A 82 -11.20 2.17 -2.16
CA LEU A 82 -11.50 2.31 -3.58
C LEU A 82 -11.73 0.92 -4.22
N VAL A 83 -12.81 0.81 -4.98
CA VAL A 83 -13.11 -0.37 -5.80
C VAL A 83 -12.57 -0.19 -7.22
N GLU A 84 -12.43 -1.29 -7.95
CA GLU A 84 -11.82 -1.30 -9.29
C GLU A 84 -12.46 -0.29 -10.26
N THR A 85 -13.79 -0.24 -10.30
CA THR A 85 -14.52 0.70 -11.16
C THR A 85 -14.19 2.17 -10.83
N GLN A 86 -14.05 2.52 -9.55
CA GLN A 86 -13.65 3.85 -9.12
C GLN A 86 -12.20 4.17 -9.51
N ILE A 87 -11.29 3.19 -9.38
CA ILE A 87 -9.89 3.34 -9.81
C ILE A 87 -9.82 3.60 -11.32
N ASP A 88 -10.62 2.88 -12.12
CA ASP A 88 -10.70 3.08 -13.56
C ASP A 88 -11.22 4.48 -13.93
N GLU A 89 -12.24 4.97 -13.23
CA GLU A 89 -12.79 6.31 -13.44
C GLU A 89 -11.77 7.39 -13.10
N LEU A 90 -11.09 7.27 -11.94
CA LEU A 90 -10.02 8.20 -11.54
C LEU A 90 -8.85 8.16 -12.53
N THR A 91 -8.51 6.98 -13.05
CA THR A 91 -7.45 6.81 -14.06
C THR A 91 -7.80 7.54 -15.35
N LYS A 92 -9.04 7.39 -15.84
CA LYS A 92 -9.54 8.13 -17.02
C LYS A 92 -9.51 9.63 -16.78
N LEU A 93 -9.95 10.08 -15.60
CA LEU A 93 -9.97 11.51 -15.24
C LEU A 93 -8.57 12.11 -15.17
N CYS A 94 -7.61 11.41 -14.54
CA CYS A 94 -6.20 11.81 -14.51
C CYS A 94 -5.62 11.94 -15.92
N LYS A 95 -5.91 10.97 -16.80
CA LYS A 95 -5.46 10.99 -18.20
C LYS A 95 -6.03 12.16 -18.98
N ILE A 96 -7.34 12.46 -18.84
CA ILE A 96 -8.00 13.58 -19.51
C ILE A 96 -7.38 14.91 -19.05
N LYS A 97 -7.14 15.06 -17.76
CA LYS A 97 -6.58 16.30 -17.17
C LYS A 97 -5.05 16.37 -17.24
N GLN A 98 -4.38 15.31 -17.69
CA GLN A 98 -2.91 15.16 -17.68
C GLN A 98 -2.30 15.40 -16.29
N ILE A 99 -2.98 14.92 -15.26
CA ILE A 99 -2.56 15.00 -13.87
C ILE A 99 -2.07 13.63 -13.42
N GLY A 100 -0.84 13.57 -12.92
CA GLY A 100 -0.32 12.38 -12.28
C GLY A 100 -0.97 12.13 -10.92
N GLY A 101 -1.13 10.86 -10.57
CA GLY A 101 -1.64 10.43 -9.27
C GLY A 101 -1.06 9.10 -8.85
N ILE A 102 -1.13 8.80 -7.57
CA ILE A 102 -0.67 7.54 -6.98
C ILE A 102 -1.74 7.05 -6.00
N ILE A 103 -2.16 5.81 -6.16
CA ILE A 103 -2.88 5.06 -5.14
C ILE A 103 -1.90 4.04 -4.57
N ALA A 104 -1.53 4.18 -3.30
CA ALA A 104 -0.58 3.32 -2.62
C ALA A 104 -1.28 2.51 -1.52
N PRO A 105 -1.65 1.24 -1.79
CA PRO A 105 -2.22 0.36 -0.75
C PRO A 105 -1.26 0.13 0.42
N ASN A 106 0.03 0.34 0.19
CA ASN A 106 1.08 0.25 1.20
C ASN A 106 2.20 1.25 0.89
N PHE A 107 2.63 2.01 1.90
CA PHE A 107 3.78 2.92 1.82
C PHE A 107 5.06 2.34 2.43
N SER A 108 5.04 1.14 2.99
CA SER A 108 6.24 0.51 3.53
C SER A 108 7.15 0.02 2.40
N LEU A 109 8.26 0.72 2.16
CA LEU A 109 9.23 0.31 1.14
C LEU A 109 9.77 -1.10 1.40
N GLY A 110 10.01 -1.45 2.67
CA GLY A 110 10.45 -2.80 3.02
C GLY A 110 9.42 -3.88 2.69
N ALA A 111 8.12 -3.61 2.92
CA ALA A 111 7.06 -4.55 2.55
C ALA A 111 6.95 -4.68 1.01
N ILE A 112 7.08 -3.58 0.29
CA ILE A 112 7.04 -3.58 -1.18
C ILE A 112 8.23 -4.37 -1.75
N LEU A 113 9.45 -4.11 -1.26
CA LEU A 113 10.63 -4.85 -1.66
C LEU A 113 10.51 -6.34 -1.34
N MET A 114 9.98 -6.70 -0.15
CA MET A 114 9.69 -8.10 0.19
C MET A 114 8.75 -8.75 -0.84
N MET A 115 7.66 -8.09 -1.23
CA MET A 115 6.73 -8.61 -2.24
C MET A 115 7.40 -8.78 -3.61
N MET A 116 8.18 -7.79 -4.07
CA MET A 116 8.91 -7.85 -5.34
C MET A 116 9.96 -8.95 -5.34
N LEU A 117 10.76 -9.07 -4.27
CA LEU A 117 11.76 -10.12 -4.14
C LEU A 117 11.13 -11.51 -4.03
N ALA A 118 9.99 -11.64 -3.35
CA ALA A 118 9.23 -12.88 -3.28
C ALA A 118 8.70 -13.30 -4.65
N ALA A 119 8.14 -12.36 -5.42
CA ALA A 119 7.74 -12.63 -6.80
C ALA A 119 8.93 -13.08 -7.65
N LYS A 120 10.09 -12.44 -7.52
CA LYS A 120 11.31 -12.83 -8.24
C LYS A 120 11.83 -14.21 -7.82
N ALA A 121 11.84 -14.52 -6.52
CA ALA A 121 12.24 -15.81 -6.02
C ALA A 121 11.34 -16.94 -6.53
N SER A 122 10.05 -16.69 -6.71
CA SER A 122 9.06 -17.68 -7.18
C SER A 122 9.30 -18.20 -8.61
N GLU A 123 10.11 -17.53 -9.40
CA GLU A 123 10.56 -18.03 -10.71
C GLU A 123 11.45 -19.28 -10.58
N TYR A 124 12.09 -19.46 -9.41
CA TYR A 124 13.08 -20.53 -9.13
C TYR A 124 12.58 -21.53 -8.09
N PHE A 125 11.68 -21.12 -7.20
CA PHE A 125 11.10 -21.96 -6.15
C PHE A 125 9.62 -22.19 -6.44
N SER A 126 9.22 -23.46 -6.58
CA SER A 126 7.82 -23.81 -6.87
C SER A 126 6.94 -23.89 -5.62
N GLU A 127 7.55 -24.23 -4.47
CA GLU A 127 6.83 -24.41 -3.20
C GLU A 127 7.00 -23.16 -2.33
N VAL A 128 5.89 -22.59 -1.87
CA VAL A 128 5.87 -21.36 -1.11
C VAL A 128 4.70 -21.31 -0.15
N GLU A 129 4.93 -20.81 1.04
CA GLU A 129 3.91 -20.47 2.02
C GLU A 129 4.17 -19.06 2.58
N ILE A 130 3.10 -18.38 2.99
CA ILE A 130 3.16 -17.04 3.58
C ILE A 130 2.68 -17.11 5.02
N ILE A 131 3.45 -16.49 5.93
CA ILE A 131 3.06 -16.30 7.33
C ILE A 131 2.95 -14.81 7.57
N GLU A 132 1.75 -14.31 7.89
CA GLU A 132 1.54 -12.91 8.24
C GLU A 132 1.10 -12.75 9.69
N GLY A 133 1.54 -11.68 10.34
CA GLY A 133 1.22 -11.42 11.73
C GLY A 133 0.87 -9.96 11.97
N HIS A 134 -0.20 -9.70 12.71
CA HIS A 134 -0.63 -8.36 13.10
C HIS A 134 -1.09 -8.31 14.56
N HIS A 135 -1.30 -7.10 15.04
CA HIS A 135 -1.90 -6.87 16.36
C HIS A 135 -3.32 -7.47 16.44
N GLN A 136 -3.75 -7.83 17.64
CA GLN A 136 -5.04 -8.50 17.89
C GLN A 136 -6.27 -7.73 17.38
N GLN A 137 -6.19 -6.40 17.26
CA GLN A 137 -7.30 -5.54 16.82
C GLN A 137 -7.50 -5.52 15.30
N LYS A 138 -6.63 -6.20 14.51
CA LYS A 138 -6.83 -6.32 13.06
C LYS A 138 -7.90 -7.38 12.80
N LEU A 139 -9.03 -6.95 12.25
CA LEU A 139 -10.23 -7.79 12.08
C LEU A 139 -10.13 -8.70 10.86
N ASP A 140 -9.58 -8.20 9.78
CA ASP A 140 -9.43 -8.96 8.52
C ASP A 140 -8.23 -9.93 8.58
N ALA A 141 -8.41 -11.11 8.01
CA ALA A 141 -7.40 -12.13 7.79
C ALA A 141 -7.73 -12.93 6.50
N PRO A 142 -6.76 -13.18 5.61
CA PRO A 142 -5.38 -12.65 5.62
C PRO A 142 -5.32 -11.13 5.40
N SER A 143 -4.14 -10.53 5.67
CA SER A 143 -3.90 -9.12 5.39
C SER A 143 -3.88 -8.83 3.88
N GLY A 144 -4.26 -7.61 3.47
CA GLY A 144 -4.19 -7.19 2.07
C GLY A 144 -2.78 -7.33 1.47
N THR A 145 -1.73 -7.09 2.26
CA THR A 145 -0.33 -7.30 1.82
C THR A 145 -0.05 -8.77 1.54
N ALA A 146 -0.56 -9.70 2.36
CA ALA A 146 -0.36 -11.13 2.14
C ALA A 146 -1.11 -11.62 0.88
N LEU A 147 -2.34 -11.16 0.67
CA LEU A 147 -3.11 -11.44 -0.54
C LEU A 147 -2.38 -10.91 -1.78
N LYS A 148 -1.92 -9.66 -1.76
CA LYS A 148 -1.18 -9.06 -2.87
C LYS A 148 0.14 -9.79 -3.14
N THR A 149 0.85 -10.21 -2.09
CA THR A 149 2.07 -11.03 -2.23
C THR A 149 1.78 -12.34 -2.94
N ALA A 150 0.70 -13.03 -2.54
CA ALA A 150 0.30 -14.27 -3.19
C ALA A 150 -0.08 -14.09 -4.66
N GLU A 151 -0.78 -12.99 -5.00
CA GLU A 151 -1.09 -12.62 -6.40
C GLU A 151 0.19 -12.41 -7.22
N MET A 152 1.14 -11.62 -6.70
CA MET A 152 2.41 -11.33 -7.38
C MET A 152 3.25 -12.61 -7.59
N ILE A 153 3.33 -13.47 -6.58
CA ILE A 153 3.99 -14.77 -6.68
C ILE A 153 3.28 -15.64 -7.73
N ALA A 154 1.94 -15.72 -7.69
CA ALA A 154 1.18 -16.55 -8.62
C ALA A 154 1.35 -16.10 -10.08
N ALA A 155 1.46 -14.78 -10.32
CA ALA A 155 1.70 -14.21 -11.63
C ALA A 155 3.13 -14.51 -12.17
N ALA A 156 4.12 -14.59 -11.28
CA ALA A 156 5.53 -14.78 -11.65
C ALA A 156 5.97 -16.25 -11.70
N ARG A 157 5.38 -17.12 -10.86
CA ARG A 157 5.82 -18.51 -10.76
C ARG A 157 5.43 -19.37 -11.97
N LYS A 158 6.29 -20.31 -12.33
CA LYS A 158 5.93 -21.42 -13.20
C LYS A 158 4.92 -22.31 -12.46
N LYS A 159 3.95 -22.88 -13.20
CA LYS A 159 2.84 -23.69 -12.62
C LYS A 159 3.31 -24.61 -11.48
N PRO A 160 2.59 -24.63 -10.34
CA PRO A 160 2.95 -25.48 -9.22
C PRO A 160 2.98 -26.95 -9.66
N LYS A 161 3.92 -27.72 -9.08
CA LYS A 161 3.94 -29.18 -9.18
C LYS A 161 2.68 -29.74 -8.50
N ASN A 162 2.25 -30.93 -8.91
CA ASN A 162 1.09 -31.60 -8.34
C ASN A 162 1.08 -31.53 -6.82
N LYS A 163 -0.02 -30.99 -6.25
CA LYS A 163 -0.19 -30.99 -4.79
C LYS A 163 -0.29 -32.42 -4.29
N LEU A 164 0.54 -32.75 -3.30
CA LEU A 164 0.43 -34.01 -2.60
C LEU A 164 -0.91 -34.06 -1.84
N PRO A 165 -1.58 -35.22 -1.78
CA PRO A 165 -2.79 -35.35 -0.97
C PRO A 165 -2.41 -35.22 0.51
N LEU A 166 -2.81 -34.12 1.14
CA LEU A 166 -2.58 -33.84 2.54
C LEU A 166 -3.87 -34.10 3.32
N LYS A 167 -3.72 -34.69 4.54
CA LYS A 167 -4.81 -34.88 5.48
C LYS A 167 -4.65 -33.87 6.61
N GLU A 168 -5.58 -32.91 6.72
CA GLU A 168 -5.67 -32.07 7.90
C GLU A 168 -6.32 -32.86 9.05
N LEU A 169 -5.64 -32.91 10.19
CA LEU A 169 -6.21 -33.48 11.42
C LEU A 169 -7.11 -32.48 12.14
N THR A 170 -6.87 -31.21 11.92
CA THR A 170 -7.69 -30.09 12.38
C THR A 170 -7.94 -29.16 11.21
N LEU A 171 -9.19 -28.80 10.96
CA LEU A 171 -9.59 -27.94 9.85
C LEU A 171 -8.82 -26.59 9.92
N GLY A 172 -8.21 -26.20 8.80
CA GLY A 172 -7.45 -24.97 8.69
C GLY A 172 -6.01 -25.04 9.19
N ALA A 173 -5.52 -26.25 9.58
CA ALA A 173 -4.14 -26.43 10.01
C ALA A 173 -3.09 -26.01 8.96
N ARG A 174 -3.49 -26.03 7.67
CA ARG A 174 -2.65 -25.60 6.54
C ARG A 174 -2.89 -24.13 6.15
N GLY A 175 -3.60 -23.36 6.98
CA GLY A 175 -3.95 -21.97 6.68
C GLY A 175 -5.03 -21.82 5.63
N GLY A 176 -5.22 -20.58 5.16
CA GLY A 176 -6.10 -20.27 4.04
C GLY A 176 -5.36 -20.36 2.71
N SER A 177 -6.01 -20.79 1.62
CA SER A 177 -5.39 -20.86 0.30
C SER A 177 -5.84 -19.69 -0.59
N HIS A 178 -4.89 -18.97 -1.20
CA HIS A 178 -5.14 -17.90 -2.17
C HIS A 178 -4.19 -18.07 -3.37
N HIS A 179 -4.73 -18.23 -4.59
CA HIS A 179 -3.95 -18.57 -5.79
C HIS A 179 -3.02 -19.80 -5.61
N ASP A 180 -3.51 -20.81 -4.93
CA ASP A 180 -2.74 -22.03 -4.60
C ASP A 180 -1.51 -21.79 -3.70
N ILE A 181 -1.50 -20.71 -2.94
CA ILE A 181 -0.50 -20.39 -1.92
C ILE A 181 -1.18 -20.39 -0.56
N ASN A 182 -0.61 -21.15 0.38
CA ASN A 182 -1.12 -21.17 1.75
C ASN A 182 -0.67 -19.92 2.50
N ILE A 183 -1.62 -19.30 3.22
CA ILE A 183 -1.38 -18.11 4.04
C ILE A 183 -1.80 -18.43 5.47
N HIS A 184 -0.88 -18.23 6.41
CA HIS A 184 -1.07 -18.40 7.84
C HIS A 184 -1.16 -17.04 8.50
N SER A 185 -2.24 -16.76 9.22
CA SER A 185 -2.49 -15.47 9.85
C SER A 185 -2.35 -15.53 11.35
N LEU A 186 -1.45 -14.73 11.92
CA LEU A 186 -1.23 -14.57 13.35
C LEU A 186 -1.83 -13.26 13.86
N ARG A 187 -2.47 -13.29 15.03
CA ARG A 187 -3.01 -12.11 15.73
C ARG A 187 -2.51 -12.13 17.16
N LEU A 188 -1.42 -11.37 17.44
CA LEU A 188 -0.71 -11.40 18.72
C LEU A 188 -0.43 -10.00 19.25
N PRO A 189 -0.42 -9.80 20.58
CA PRO A 189 0.11 -8.59 21.18
C PRO A 189 1.59 -8.45 20.81
N GLY A 190 2.07 -7.20 20.70
CA GLY A 190 3.47 -6.91 20.36
C GLY A 190 3.80 -6.90 18.87
N LEU A 191 2.92 -7.41 18.02
CA LEU A 191 3.04 -7.26 16.56
C LEU A 191 2.38 -5.96 16.10
N LEU A 192 3.05 -5.22 15.22
CA LEU A 192 2.39 -4.17 14.42
C LEU A 192 1.96 -4.76 13.07
N ALA A 193 2.91 -5.16 12.25
CA ALA A 193 2.70 -5.90 11.01
C ALA A 193 3.99 -6.69 10.69
N ARG A 194 3.86 -7.98 10.40
CA ARG A 194 4.95 -8.87 10.00
C ARG A 194 4.49 -9.73 8.84
N GLN A 195 5.36 -9.98 7.90
CA GLN A 195 5.16 -11.02 6.89
C GLN A 195 6.47 -11.73 6.60
N GLU A 196 6.36 -13.04 6.46
CA GLU A 196 7.42 -13.93 6.01
C GLU A 196 6.92 -14.74 4.83
N VAL A 197 7.70 -14.77 3.76
CA VAL A 197 7.49 -15.65 2.60
C VAL A 197 8.55 -16.72 2.66
N LEU A 198 8.12 -17.96 2.86
CA LEU A 198 9.00 -19.13 2.99
C LEU A 198 8.90 -19.96 1.72
N PHE A 199 10.00 -20.11 1.03
CA PHE A 199 10.17 -20.95 -0.14
C PHE A 199 10.89 -22.25 0.23
N GLY A 200 10.51 -23.34 -0.43
CA GLY A 200 11.14 -24.65 -0.27
C GLY A 200 11.60 -25.25 -1.59
N ASN A 201 12.72 -25.92 -1.56
CA ASN A 201 13.23 -26.76 -2.63
C ASN A 201 13.95 -27.98 -2.02
N ILE A 202 14.37 -28.97 -2.85
CA ILE A 202 15.09 -30.13 -2.36
C ILE A 202 16.42 -29.69 -1.74
N GLY A 203 16.56 -29.92 -0.43
CA GLY A 203 17.78 -29.63 0.32
C GLY A 203 17.98 -28.18 0.79
N GLU A 204 17.02 -27.28 0.50
CA GLU A 204 17.15 -25.87 0.88
C GLU A 204 15.80 -25.19 1.17
N THR A 205 15.83 -24.11 1.94
CA THR A 205 14.74 -23.16 2.10
C THR A 205 15.27 -21.73 1.91
N LEU A 206 14.41 -20.84 1.41
CA LEU A 206 14.67 -19.41 1.36
C LEU A 206 13.54 -18.68 2.10
N SER A 207 13.90 -17.82 3.05
CA SER A 207 12.94 -16.97 3.78
C SER A 207 13.19 -15.51 3.48
N ILE A 208 12.12 -14.78 3.13
CA ILE A 208 12.13 -13.31 2.95
C ILE A 208 11.15 -12.73 3.96
N THR A 209 11.67 -11.96 4.92
CA THR A 209 10.88 -11.47 6.05
C THR A 209 10.92 -9.94 6.13
N HIS A 210 9.76 -9.34 6.38
CA HIS A 210 9.61 -7.93 6.70
C HIS A 210 8.83 -7.75 8.01
N ASN A 211 9.34 -6.87 8.88
CA ASN A 211 8.70 -6.48 10.14
C ASN A 211 8.53 -4.96 10.20
N SER A 212 7.30 -4.49 10.31
CA SER A 212 6.99 -3.12 10.72
C SER A 212 6.88 -3.09 12.24
N ILE A 213 7.77 -2.39 12.90
CA ILE A 213 7.77 -2.22 14.37
C ILE A 213 7.21 -0.86 14.80
N ASP A 214 7.19 0.11 13.89
CA ASP A 214 6.70 1.46 14.10
C ASP A 214 6.09 2.00 12.80
N ARG A 215 5.02 2.83 12.90
CA ARG A 215 4.35 3.44 11.72
C ARG A 215 5.23 4.41 10.94
N ARG A 216 6.31 4.89 11.52
CA ARG A 216 7.31 5.71 10.81
C ARG A 216 7.92 4.99 9.62
N CYS A 217 7.87 3.65 9.58
CA CYS A 217 8.31 2.87 8.40
C CYS A 217 7.54 3.19 7.11
N PHE A 218 6.36 3.81 7.19
CA PHE A 218 5.58 4.22 6.02
C PHE A 218 6.01 5.59 5.47
N MET A 219 6.70 6.40 6.27
CA MET A 219 7.03 7.79 5.91
C MET A 219 7.96 7.91 4.71
N PRO A 220 9.02 7.09 4.56
CA PRO A 220 9.85 7.12 3.36
C PRO A 220 9.07 6.86 2.07
N GLY A 221 8.06 5.99 2.10
CA GLY A 221 7.19 5.74 0.94
C GLY A 221 6.25 6.90 0.62
N ILE A 222 5.74 7.64 1.63
CA ILE A 222 4.98 8.87 1.40
C ILE A 222 5.86 9.94 0.75
N VAL A 223 7.09 10.13 1.24
CA VAL A 223 8.06 11.04 0.63
C VAL A 223 8.34 10.67 -0.81
N LEU A 224 8.64 9.40 -1.07
CA LEU A 224 8.89 8.88 -2.42
C LEU A 224 7.68 9.12 -3.35
N ALA A 225 6.47 8.83 -2.89
CA ALA A 225 5.24 9.06 -3.64
C ALA A 225 5.08 10.55 -3.99
N CYS A 226 5.29 11.46 -3.04
CA CYS A 226 5.23 12.89 -3.27
C CYS A 226 6.30 13.39 -4.27
N GLN A 227 7.48 12.80 -4.25
CA GLN A 227 8.54 13.12 -5.22
C GLN A 227 8.20 12.62 -6.63
N LYS A 228 7.74 11.37 -6.74
CA LYS A 228 7.47 10.72 -8.03
C LYS A 228 6.22 11.24 -8.72
N VAL A 229 5.16 11.57 -7.96
CA VAL A 229 3.87 12.01 -8.53
C VAL A 229 3.97 13.26 -9.39
N LEU A 230 4.96 14.12 -9.14
CA LEU A 230 5.18 15.34 -9.91
C LEU A 230 5.52 15.09 -11.38
N ASN A 231 6.15 13.96 -11.68
CA ASN A 231 6.59 13.57 -13.01
C ASN A 231 5.63 12.61 -13.72
N LEU A 232 4.52 12.25 -13.07
CA LEU A 232 3.51 11.39 -13.66
C LEU A 232 2.47 12.21 -14.43
N THR A 233 1.91 11.61 -15.48
CA THR A 233 0.82 12.17 -16.29
C THR A 233 -0.46 11.31 -16.21
N ASN A 234 -0.42 10.23 -15.46
CA ASN A 234 -1.51 9.29 -15.26
C ASN A 234 -1.58 8.82 -13.80
N LEU A 235 -2.65 8.14 -13.44
CA LEU A 235 -2.79 7.51 -12.13
C LEU A 235 -2.04 6.17 -12.14
N VAL A 236 -1.20 5.94 -11.11
CA VAL A 236 -0.47 4.70 -10.88
C VAL A 236 -1.03 4.03 -9.64
N TYR A 237 -1.38 2.75 -9.75
CA TYR A 237 -1.81 1.91 -8.62
C TYR A 237 -0.65 1.01 -8.17
N GLY A 238 -0.22 1.20 -6.92
CA GLY A 238 0.91 0.46 -6.34
C GLY A 238 2.22 1.24 -6.41
N LEU A 239 2.86 1.40 -5.26
CA LEU A 239 4.14 2.12 -5.15
C LEU A 239 5.29 1.30 -5.74
N GLU A 240 5.12 -0.02 -5.91
CA GLU A 240 6.07 -0.94 -6.55
C GLU A 240 6.43 -0.54 -8.00
N HIS A 241 5.54 0.18 -8.67
CA HIS A 241 5.77 0.65 -10.05
C HIS A 241 6.63 1.92 -10.12
N LEU A 242 7.03 2.47 -8.98
CA LEU A 242 7.80 3.71 -8.87
C LEU A 242 9.21 3.51 -8.27
N LEU A 243 9.56 2.28 -7.91
CA LEU A 243 10.87 1.85 -7.40
C LEU A 243 11.87 1.44 -8.54
#